data_33be12eb490c158c902467bfbb255cef
#
_entry.id   33be12eb490c158c902467bfbb255cef
#
_cell.length_a   1.000
_cell.length_b   1.000
_cell.length_c   1.000
_cell.angle_alpha   90.00
_cell.angle_beta   90.00
_cell.angle_gamma   90.00
#
_symmetry.space_group_name_H-M   'P 1'
#
loop_
_entity.id
_entity.type
_entity.pdbx_description
1 polymer ?
#
loop_
_entity_poly.entity_id
_entity_poly.type
_entity_poly.pdbx_seq_one_letter_code
_entity_poly.pdbx_strand_id
1 'polypeptide(L)'
;MVEVRLKRAHWSDEALADFERCESRNTRSVPIAEQLDGCALVEIEHAGRIVGRVALDRAGDVGYIVAAVGSLPGVWLSHLAPAVEALFGDVRAVEVETRRRGMVRQLARQGYRLTGFVMVKEMRDGRPIQ
;
A
#
# COMPACT_ATOMS: atom_id res chain seq x y z
N MET A 1 20.70 -13.45 -6.19
CA MET A 1 19.36 -13.56 -5.57
C MET A 1 19.14 -12.40 -4.64
N VAL A 2 18.01 -11.73 -4.78
CA VAL A 2 17.66 -10.64 -3.86
C VAL A 2 17.09 -11.26 -2.58
N GLU A 3 17.71 -10.96 -1.46
CA GLU A 3 17.25 -11.42 -0.16
C GLU A 3 16.56 -10.27 0.56
N VAL A 4 15.24 -10.35 0.64
CA VAL A 4 14.42 -9.39 1.37
C VAL A 4 13.61 -10.12 2.43
N ARG A 5 13.40 -9.45 3.55
CA ARG A 5 12.64 -9.99 4.67
C ARG A 5 11.47 -9.07 4.97
N LEU A 6 10.32 -9.66 5.21
CA LEU A 6 9.15 -8.94 5.69
C LEU A 6 9.07 -9.12 7.20
N LYS A 7 8.88 -8.03 7.90
CA LYS A 7 8.86 -8.01 9.36
C LYS A 7 7.66 -7.20 9.84
N ARG A 8 6.80 -7.81 10.63
CA ARG A 8 5.73 -7.07 11.31
C ARG A 8 6.38 -6.14 12.33
N ALA A 9 5.89 -4.90 12.39
CA ALA A 9 6.45 -3.86 13.24
C ALA A 9 5.36 -3.09 13.96
N HIS A 10 5.73 -2.42 15.04
CA HIS A 10 4.86 -1.45 15.69
C HIS A 10 4.94 -0.12 14.97
N TRP A 11 3.83 0.60 14.92
CA TRP A 11 3.82 1.96 14.37
C TRP A 11 4.74 2.86 15.19
N SER A 12 5.45 3.73 14.49
CA SER A 12 6.35 4.74 15.04
C SER A 12 6.13 6.05 14.32
N ASP A 13 6.61 7.15 14.91
CA ASP A 13 6.53 8.45 14.25
C ASP A 13 7.32 8.46 12.94
N GLU A 14 8.44 7.74 12.90
CA GLU A 14 9.25 7.61 11.68
C GLU A 14 8.48 6.87 10.58
N ALA A 15 7.83 5.77 10.91
CA ALA A 15 7.04 5.01 9.93
C ALA A 15 5.87 5.85 9.41
N LEU A 16 5.14 6.52 10.29
CA LEU A 16 4.04 7.38 9.89
C LEU A 16 4.51 8.50 8.98
N ALA A 17 5.63 9.14 9.32
CA ALA A 17 6.20 10.22 8.51
C ALA A 17 6.57 9.75 7.09
N ASP A 18 7.06 8.51 6.94
CA ASP A 18 7.36 7.96 5.63
C ASP A 18 6.11 7.89 4.74
N PHE A 19 4.99 7.45 5.29
CA PHE A 19 3.73 7.41 4.55
C PHE A 19 3.20 8.81 4.26
N GLU A 20 3.29 9.72 5.21
CA GLU A 20 2.80 11.10 5.03
C GLU A 20 3.55 11.83 3.92
N ARG A 21 4.82 11.53 3.69
CA ARG A 21 5.58 12.08 2.56
C ARG A 21 5.01 11.70 1.20
N CYS A 22 4.18 10.68 1.14
CA CYS A 22 3.54 10.21 -0.09
C CYS A 22 2.08 10.65 -0.23
N GLU A 23 1.66 11.67 0.53
CA GLU A 23 0.26 12.15 0.51
C GLU A 23 -0.18 12.57 -0.89
N SER A 24 0.70 13.11 -1.71
CA SER A 24 0.38 13.48 -3.10
C SER A 24 -0.03 12.30 -3.98
N ARG A 25 0.30 11.07 -3.57
CA ARG A 25 -0.07 9.83 -4.26
C ARG A 25 -1.30 9.17 -3.68
N ASN A 26 -1.90 9.78 -2.67
CA ASN A 26 -3.09 9.27 -2.03
C ASN A 26 -4.24 9.19 -3.05
N THR A 27 -4.87 8.04 -3.13
CA THR A 27 -5.97 7.78 -4.08
C THR A 27 -7.33 8.16 -3.52
N ARG A 28 -7.40 8.48 -2.24
CA ARG A 28 -8.63 8.79 -1.53
C ARG A 28 -8.63 10.24 -1.07
N SER A 29 -9.82 10.77 -0.76
CA SER A 29 -9.98 12.13 -0.24
C SER A 29 -9.67 12.25 1.26
N VAL A 30 -9.54 11.13 1.95
CA VAL A 30 -9.18 11.09 3.38
C VAL A 30 -7.66 11.15 3.52
N PRO A 31 -7.10 11.97 4.45
CA PRO A 31 -5.66 12.02 4.66
C PRO A 31 -5.07 10.62 4.92
N ILE A 32 -3.83 10.40 4.45
CA ILE A 32 -3.21 9.08 4.56
C ILE A 32 -3.09 8.63 6.03
N ALA A 33 -2.78 9.53 6.94
CA ALA A 33 -2.66 9.20 8.35
C ALA A 33 -3.94 8.59 8.94
N GLU A 34 -5.11 9.08 8.51
CA GLU A 34 -6.39 8.53 8.95
C GLU A 34 -6.65 7.15 8.36
N GLN A 35 -6.22 6.90 7.13
CA GLN A 35 -6.37 5.60 6.48
C GLN A 35 -5.50 4.52 7.13
N LEU A 36 -4.38 4.92 7.75
CA LEU A 36 -3.46 4.00 8.39
C LEU A 36 -3.91 3.54 9.77
N ASP A 37 -4.89 4.22 10.36
CA ASP A 37 -5.40 3.86 11.68
C ASP A 37 -5.96 2.44 11.66
N GLY A 38 -5.49 1.61 12.59
CA GLY A 38 -5.89 0.20 12.67
C GLY A 38 -5.20 -0.73 11.69
N CYS A 39 -4.36 -0.22 10.78
CA CYS A 39 -3.62 -1.07 9.86
C CYS A 39 -2.43 -1.76 10.55
N ALA A 40 -2.09 -2.95 10.07
CA ALA A 40 -0.84 -3.60 10.43
C ALA A 40 0.31 -2.99 9.63
N LEU A 41 1.43 -2.75 10.29
CA LEU A 41 2.65 -2.27 9.65
C LEU A 41 3.57 -3.45 9.37
N VAL A 42 4.08 -3.51 8.14
CA VAL A 42 5.10 -4.45 7.73
C VAL A 42 6.29 -3.67 7.19
N GLU A 43 7.48 -3.97 7.69
CA GLU A 43 8.71 -3.38 7.20
C GLU A 43 9.42 -4.36 6.27
N ILE A 44 9.98 -3.82 5.20
CA ILE A 44 10.74 -4.59 4.21
C ILE A 44 12.21 -4.31 4.48
N GLU A 45 12.94 -5.37 4.79
CA GLU A 45 14.35 -5.29 5.18
C GLU A 45 15.23 -5.95 4.12
N HIS A 46 16.29 -5.26 3.73
CA HIS A 46 17.30 -5.76 2.83
C HIS A 46 18.68 -5.35 3.35
N ALA A 47 19.58 -6.31 3.46
CA ALA A 47 20.94 -6.08 3.93
C ALA A 47 21.00 -5.32 5.28
N GLY A 48 20.11 -5.66 6.20
CA GLY A 48 20.04 -5.04 7.52
C GLY A 48 19.42 -3.66 7.57
N ARG A 49 18.86 -3.18 6.45
CA ARG A 49 18.22 -1.86 6.35
C ARG A 49 16.75 -1.99 6.01
N ILE A 50 15.94 -1.09 6.56
CA ILE A 50 14.55 -0.95 6.16
C ILE A 50 14.52 -0.17 4.85
N VAL A 51 14.07 -0.83 3.79
CA VAL A 51 14.03 -0.25 2.44
C VAL A 51 12.61 0.07 2.00
N GLY A 52 11.61 -0.35 2.76
CA GLY A 52 10.21 -0.05 2.46
C GLY A 52 9.30 -0.41 3.62
N ARG A 53 8.07 0.10 3.55
CA ARG A 53 7.02 -0.15 4.52
C ARG A 53 5.70 -0.35 3.80
N VAL A 54 4.89 -1.26 4.31
CA VAL A 54 3.58 -1.56 3.75
C VAL A 54 2.56 -1.55 4.88
N ALA A 55 1.45 -0.87 4.67
CA ALA A 55 0.32 -0.89 5.60
C ALA A 55 -0.76 -1.82 5.07
N LEU A 56 -1.17 -2.76 5.88
CA LEU A 56 -2.12 -3.81 5.51
C LEU A 56 -3.36 -3.73 6.40
N ASP A 57 -4.50 -4.02 5.79
CA ASP A 57 -5.76 -4.18 6.52
C ASP A 57 -6.51 -5.38 5.96
N ARG A 58 -7.48 -5.85 6.69
CA ARG A 58 -8.33 -6.97 6.26
C ARG A 58 -9.76 -6.71 6.68
N ALA A 59 -10.68 -6.87 5.74
CA ALA A 59 -12.11 -6.85 6.02
C ALA A 59 -12.74 -8.15 5.50
N GLY A 60 -13.18 -8.99 6.43
CA GLY A 60 -13.70 -10.30 6.07
C GLY A 60 -12.66 -11.16 5.36
N ASP A 61 -12.97 -11.57 4.15
CA ASP A 61 -12.11 -12.40 3.31
C ASP A 61 -11.38 -11.61 2.22
N VAL A 62 -11.28 -10.28 2.37
CA VAL A 62 -10.53 -9.42 1.45
C VAL A 62 -9.38 -8.75 2.20
N GLY A 63 -8.17 -8.88 1.64
CA GLY A 63 -6.98 -8.18 2.13
C GLY A 63 -6.78 -6.87 1.37
N TYR A 64 -6.35 -5.85 2.08
CA TYR A 64 -6.09 -4.53 1.51
C TYR A 64 -4.64 -4.14 1.73
N ILE A 65 -3.95 -3.82 0.64
CA ILE A 65 -2.68 -3.11 0.71
C ILE A 65 -3.05 -1.63 0.70
N VAL A 66 -3.12 -1.04 1.88
CA VAL A 66 -3.63 0.33 2.06
C VAL A 66 -2.64 1.36 1.55
N ALA A 67 -1.36 1.14 1.81
CA ALA A 67 -0.30 2.04 1.37
C ALA A 67 1.03 1.29 1.35
N ALA A 68 1.92 1.70 0.46
CA ALA A 68 3.27 1.16 0.38
C ALA A 68 4.23 2.29 0.03
N VAL A 69 5.35 2.35 0.75
CA VAL A 69 6.39 3.35 0.53
C VAL A 69 7.76 2.68 0.54
N GLY A 70 8.70 3.24 -0.18
CA GLY A 70 10.06 2.74 -0.14
C GLY A 70 10.85 3.01 -1.41
N SER A 71 12.13 2.65 -1.36
CA SER A 71 13.09 2.80 -2.46
C SER A 71 13.42 1.42 -3.01
N LEU A 72 12.42 0.74 -3.55
CA LEU A 72 12.59 -0.62 -4.07
C LEU A 72 12.64 -0.60 -5.59
N PRO A 73 13.61 -1.30 -6.19
CA PRO A 73 13.58 -1.53 -7.63
C PRO A 73 12.29 -2.25 -8.04
N GLY A 74 11.71 -1.85 -9.17
CA GLY A 74 10.48 -2.45 -9.66
C GLY A 74 10.56 -3.95 -9.88
N VAL A 75 11.77 -4.46 -10.17
CA VAL A 75 12.02 -5.89 -10.36
C VAL A 75 11.76 -6.73 -9.10
N TRP A 76 11.72 -6.10 -7.93
CA TRP A 76 11.47 -6.81 -6.67
C TRP A 76 9.99 -7.10 -6.44
N LEU A 77 9.10 -6.46 -7.18
CA LEU A 77 7.66 -6.67 -7.00
C LEU A 77 7.27 -8.14 -7.19
N SER A 78 7.91 -8.83 -8.14
CA SER A 78 7.66 -10.26 -8.38
C SER A 78 7.99 -11.14 -7.17
N HIS A 79 8.91 -10.70 -6.30
CA HIS A 79 9.25 -11.40 -5.07
C HIS A 79 8.38 -10.95 -3.90
N LEU A 80 8.09 -9.64 -3.83
CA LEU A 80 7.40 -9.06 -2.70
C LEU A 80 5.90 -9.29 -2.73
N ALA A 81 5.27 -9.25 -3.91
CA ALA A 81 3.83 -9.38 -4.01
C ALA A 81 3.32 -10.70 -3.43
N PRO A 82 3.87 -11.87 -3.80
CA PRO A 82 3.45 -13.13 -3.19
C PRO A 82 3.71 -13.19 -1.68
N ALA A 83 4.82 -12.63 -1.22
CA ALA A 83 5.16 -12.65 0.20
C ALA A 83 4.23 -11.77 1.03
N VAL A 84 3.85 -10.60 0.51
CA VAL A 84 2.88 -9.70 1.16
C VAL A 84 1.49 -10.34 1.15
N GLU A 85 1.07 -10.91 0.03
CA GLU A 85 -0.21 -11.59 -0.09
C GLU A 85 -0.34 -12.73 0.92
N ALA A 86 0.72 -13.47 1.15
CA ALA A 86 0.74 -14.56 2.11
C ALA A 86 0.49 -14.10 3.56
N LEU A 87 0.80 -12.85 3.89
CA LEU A 87 0.57 -12.31 5.23
C LEU A 87 -0.92 -12.15 5.57
N PHE A 88 -1.79 -12.06 4.57
CA PHE A 88 -3.24 -11.99 4.81
C PHE A 88 -3.83 -13.34 5.22
N GLY A 89 -3.16 -14.44 4.90
CA GLY A 89 -3.67 -15.78 5.16
C GLY A 89 -4.81 -16.15 4.23
N ASP A 90 -5.92 -16.61 4.78
CA ASP A 90 -7.04 -17.12 4.01
C ASP A 90 -7.96 -15.97 3.56
N VAL A 91 -7.65 -15.38 2.42
CA VAL A 91 -8.47 -14.35 1.77
C VAL A 91 -8.79 -14.77 0.35
N ARG A 92 -9.96 -14.37 -0.16
CA ARG A 92 -10.38 -14.65 -1.54
C ARG A 92 -9.83 -13.62 -2.53
N ALA A 93 -9.42 -12.44 -2.06
CA ALA A 93 -8.91 -11.37 -2.91
C ALA A 93 -7.99 -10.45 -2.13
N VAL A 94 -7.08 -9.82 -2.84
CA VAL A 94 -6.24 -8.73 -2.33
C VAL A 94 -6.48 -7.52 -3.22
N GLU A 95 -6.77 -6.38 -2.60
CA GLU A 95 -7.01 -5.13 -3.30
C GLU A 95 -5.90 -4.12 -3.02
N VAL A 96 -5.54 -3.36 -4.03
CA VAL A 96 -4.59 -2.25 -3.93
C VAL A 96 -5.05 -1.12 -4.84
N GLU A 97 -4.94 0.12 -4.37
CA GLU A 97 -5.24 1.31 -5.17
C GLU A 97 -3.94 2.02 -5.52
N THR A 98 -3.84 2.50 -6.75
CA THR A 98 -2.67 3.26 -7.19
C THR A 98 -3.05 4.28 -8.24
N ARG A 99 -2.37 5.43 -8.24
CA ARG A 99 -2.47 6.45 -9.30
C ARG A 99 -1.39 6.28 -10.36
N ARG A 100 -0.48 5.36 -10.16
CA ARG A 100 0.70 5.21 -11.02
C ARG A 100 0.43 4.17 -12.09
N ARG A 101 0.40 4.62 -13.36
CA ARG A 101 0.17 3.71 -14.50
C ARG A 101 1.22 2.61 -14.60
N GLY A 102 2.48 2.93 -14.28
CA GLY A 102 3.53 1.92 -14.26
C GLY A 102 3.26 0.84 -13.22
N MET A 103 2.73 1.21 -12.06
CA MET A 103 2.36 0.24 -11.03
C MET A 103 1.20 -0.63 -11.49
N VAL A 104 0.21 -0.07 -12.20
CA VAL A 104 -0.90 -0.88 -12.75
C VAL A 104 -0.36 -1.96 -13.67
N ARG A 105 0.60 -1.64 -14.55
CA ARG A 105 1.20 -2.62 -15.44
C ARG A 105 2.00 -3.68 -14.69
N GLN A 106 2.75 -3.28 -13.67
CA GLN A 106 3.52 -4.22 -12.86
C GLN A 106 2.64 -5.14 -12.05
N LEU A 107 1.55 -4.62 -11.47
CA LEU A 107 0.58 -5.42 -10.73
C LEU A 107 -0.16 -6.39 -11.66
N ALA A 108 -0.49 -5.96 -12.87
CA ALA A 108 -1.12 -6.85 -13.85
C ALA A 108 -0.25 -8.09 -14.14
N ARG A 109 1.07 -7.93 -14.19
CA ARG A 109 2.01 -9.05 -14.35
C ARG A 109 2.00 -10.01 -13.16
N GLN A 110 1.54 -9.54 -12.01
CA GLN A 110 1.42 -10.35 -10.79
C GLN A 110 0.01 -10.92 -10.60
N GLY A 111 -0.84 -10.82 -11.61
CA GLY A 111 -2.18 -11.38 -11.59
C GLY A 111 -3.28 -10.43 -11.12
N TYR A 112 -2.95 -9.18 -10.86
CA TYR A 112 -3.96 -8.18 -10.50
C TYR A 112 -4.67 -7.68 -11.76
N ARG A 113 -5.95 -7.38 -11.63
CA ARG A 113 -6.74 -6.79 -12.71
C ARG A 113 -7.39 -5.49 -12.24
N LEU A 114 -7.52 -4.55 -13.16
CA LEU A 114 -8.20 -3.29 -12.87
C LEU A 114 -9.70 -3.54 -12.76
N THR A 115 -10.31 -3.16 -11.63
CA THR A 115 -11.72 -3.41 -11.36
C THR A 115 -12.59 -2.16 -11.35
N GLY A 116 -11.98 -0.97 -11.39
CA GLY A 116 -12.78 0.26 -11.37
C GLY A 116 -11.93 1.50 -11.35
N PHE A 117 -12.62 2.64 -11.28
CA PHE A 117 -12.02 3.96 -11.23
C PHE A 117 -12.62 4.73 -10.06
N VAL A 118 -11.80 5.61 -9.43
CA VAL A 118 -12.27 6.51 -8.38
C VAL A 118 -12.35 7.92 -8.93
N MET A 119 -13.50 8.54 -8.74
CA MET A 119 -13.72 9.95 -9.10
C MET A 119 -13.96 10.73 -7.82
N VAL A 120 -13.36 11.91 -7.72
CA VAL A 120 -13.45 12.74 -6.52
C VAL A 120 -14.01 14.11 -6.89
N LYS A 121 -14.98 14.56 -6.13
CA LYS A 121 -15.46 15.93 -6.16
C LYS A 121 -15.23 16.52 -4.78
N GLU A 122 -14.45 17.57 -4.72
CA GLU A 122 -14.16 18.22 -3.44
C GLU A 122 -15.31 19.12 -3.02
N MET A 123 -15.60 19.09 -1.74
CA MET A 123 -16.72 19.82 -1.15
C MET A 123 -16.20 20.68 0.01
N ARG A 124 -16.84 21.83 0.24
CA ARG A 124 -16.62 22.65 1.41
C ARG A 124 -18.00 22.98 2.01
N ASP A 125 -18.18 22.66 3.30
CA ASP A 125 -19.45 22.88 4.01
C ASP A 125 -20.66 22.33 3.24
N GLY A 126 -20.50 21.13 2.65
CA GLY A 126 -21.54 20.49 1.86
C GLY A 126 -21.76 21.10 0.48
N ARG A 127 -20.85 21.98 0.00
CA ARG A 127 -20.92 22.61 -1.32
C ARG A 127 -19.70 22.28 -2.16
N PRO A 128 -19.84 22.14 -3.49
CA PRO A 128 -18.71 21.93 -4.36
C PRO A 128 -17.71 23.09 -4.28
N ILE A 129 -16.43 22.77 -4.30
CA ILE A 129 -15.37 23.76 -4.46
C ILE A 129 -15.21 24.04 -5.95
N GLN A 130 -15.28 25.33 -6.31
CA GLN A 130 -15.14 25.78 -7.71
C GLN A 130 -13.70 26.13 -8.04
#